data_52057aec48c3cc7d8598766cf8d616bf
#
_entry.id   52057aec48c3cc7d8598766cf8d616bf
#
_cell.length_a   1.000
_cell.length_b   1.000
_cell.length_c   1.000
_cell.angle_alpha   90.00
_cell.angle_beta   90.00
_cell.angle_gamma   90.00
#
_symmetry.space_group_name_H-M   'P 1'
#
loop_
_entity.id
_entity.type
_entity.pdbx_description
1 polymer ?
#
loop_
_entity_poly.entity_id
_entity_poly.type
_entity_poly.pdbx_seq_one_letter_code
_entity_poly.pdbx_strand_id
1 'polypeptide(L)'
;MNIYQKTIVTACLCLAALSIQAQTQVIAHRGYWKAEGSAQNSLASLRKAAEAKVYGAEFDVQMTADGIVVVNHDNTIGSTAISRATYEQIKDSKLKNGETLPTLQAYLEEGRKLKDLQLILEIKKNKNKEHEDQAVKTIVKMVKDMGM
;
A
#
# COMPACT_ATOMS: atom_id res chain seq x y z
N MET A 1 -17.69 -39.36 -37.35
CA MET A 1 -16.53 -39.17 -36.44
C MET A 1 -16.47 -40.37 -35.54
N ASN A 2 -15.38 -41.15 -35.61
CA ASN A 2 -15.28 -42.39 -34.82
C ASN A 2 -14.86 -42.09 -33.36
N ILE A 3 -14.89 -43.10 -32.51
CA ILE A 3 -14.66 -42.95 -31.06
C ILE A 3 -13.27 -42.35 -30.77
N TYR A 4 -12.26 -42.68 -31.55
CA TYR A 4 -10.89 -42.15 -31.42
C TYR A 4 -10.80 -40.68 -31.76
N GLN A 5 -11.50 -40.22 -32.76
CA GLN A 5 -11.55 -38.78 -33.12
C GLN A 5 -12.23 -37.95 -32.02
N LYS A 6 -13.29 -38.45 -31.40
CA LYS A 6 -13.96 -37.78 -30.27
C LYS A 6 -13.05 -37.68 -29.06
N THR A 7 -12.31 -38.77 -28.74
CA THR A 7 -11.38 -38.81 -27.60
C THR A 7 -10.22 -37.82 -27.79
N ILE A 8 -9.63 -37.75 -28.98
CA ILE A 8 -8.56 -36.80 -29.30
C ILE A 8 -9.03 -35.36 -29.20
N VAL A 9 -10.20 -35.03 -29.74
CA VAL A 9 -10.76 -33.66 -29.67
C VAL A 9 -11.04 -33.26 -28.20
N THR A 10 -11.58 -34.21 -27.39
CA THR A 10 -11.83 -33.93 -25.97
C THR A 10 -10.51 -33.74 -25.19
N ALA A 11 -9.50 -34.56 -25.44
CA ALA A 11 -8.17 -34.43 -24.80
C ALA A 11 -7.47 -33.10 -25.20
N CYS A 12 -7.54 -32.67 -26.45
CA CYS A 12 -7.00 -31.38 -26.90
C CYS A 12 -7.74 -30.20 -26.26
N LEU A 13 -9.06 -30.25 -26.12
CA LEU A 13 -9.84 -29.23 -25.44
C LEU A 13 -9.52 -29.13 -23.94
N CYS A 14 -9.31 -30.26 -23.27
CA CYS A 14 -8.90 -30.27 -21.85
C CYS A 14 -7.48 -29.70 -21.66
N LEU A 15 -6.54 -29.97 -22.55
CA LEU A 15 -5.18 -29.42 -22.51
C LEU A 15 -5.15 -27.91 -22.77
N ALA A 16 -6.01 -27.38 -23.63
CA ALA A 16 -6.13 -25.96 -23.88
C ALA A 16 -6.71 -25.16 -22.68
N ALA A 17 -7.54 -25.81 -21.84
CA ALA A 17 -8.11 -25.21 -20.65
C ALA A 17 -7.12 -25.12 -19.46
N LEU A 18 -5.95 -25.76 -19.53
CA LEU A 18 -4.94 -25.79 -18.47
C LEU A 18 -3.83 -24.75 -18.62
N SER A 19 -3.87 -23.88 -19.62
CA SER A 19 -2.96 -22.73 -19.71
C SER A 19 -3.39 -21.65 -18.72
N ILE A 20 -3.21 -21.90 -17.41
CA ILE A 20 -3.21 -20.86 -16.39
C ILE A 20 -1.95 -20.03 -16.64
N GLN A 21 -2.09 -18.95 -17.40
CA GLN A 21 -1.01 -17.98 -17.52
C GLN A 21 -0.90 -17.25 -16.19
N ALA A 22 0.17 -17.53 -15.44
CA ALA A 22 0.52 -16.74 -14.28
C ALA A 22 0.85 -15.32 -14.77
N GLN A 23 -0.05 -14.37 -14.51
CA GLN A 23 0.18 -12.97 -14.85
C GLN A 23 1.04 -12.34 -13.76
N THR A 24 2.22 -11.82 -14.12
CA THR A 24 3.06 -11.03 -13.21
C THR A 24 2.33 -9.75 -12.83
N GLN A 25 2.16 -9.53 -11.53
CA GLN A 25 1.57 -8.31 -10.98
C GLN A 25 2.67 -7.35 -10.55
N VAL A 26 2.57 -6.10 -10.98
CA VAL A 26 3.53 -5.04 -10.64
C VAL A 26 3.00 -4.24 -9.46
N ILE A 27 3.82 -4.10 -8.42
CA ILE A 27 3.53 -3.30 -7.23
C ILE A 27 4.48 -2.11 -7.20
N ALA A 28 3.93 -0.91 -7.07
CA ALA A 28 4.71 0.32 -6.90
C ALA A 28 5.16 0.45 -5.45
N HIS A 29 6.42 0.15 -5.16
CA HIS A 29 7.05 0.27 -3.85
C HIS A 29 7.11 1.73 -3.40
N ARG A 30 6.46 2.06 -2.28
CA ARG A 30 6.21 3.42 -1.75
C ARG A 30 5.45 4.34 -2.71
N GLY A 31 4.54 3.74 -3.51
CA GLY A 31 3.87 4.38 -4.63
C GLY A 31 4.79 4.60 -5.83
N TYR A 32 4.29 5.24 -6.89
CA TYR A 32 5.13 5.61 -8.04
C TYR A 32 5.86 6.95 -7.78
N TRP A 33 6.74 6.93 -6.80
CA TRP A 33 7.43 8.09 -6.26
C TRP A 33 8.51 8.69 -7.17
N LYS A 34 8.99 7.95 -8.19
CA LYS A 34 9.93 8.46 -9.21
C LYS A 34 9.24 9.33 -10.28
N ALA A 35 7.91 9.34 -10.33
CA ALA A 35 7.18 10.22 -11.22
C ALA A 35 7.36 11.69 -10.82
N GLU A 36 7.33 12.57 -11.79
CA GLU A 36 7.41 14.02 -11.56
C GLU A 36 6.32 14.50 -10.59
N GLY A 37 6.70 15.40 -9.66
CA GLY A 37 5.80 15.91 -8.61
C GLY A 37 5.50 14.93 -7.49
N SER A 38 6.15 13.76 -7.46
CA SER A 38 5.94 12.69 -6.48
C SER A 38 7.07 12.61 -5.44
N ALA A 39 6.76 11.98 -4.29
CA ALA A 39 7.74 11.57 -3.29
C ALA A 39 7.34 10.20 -2.72
N GLN A 40 8.28 9.50 -2.09
CA GLN A 40 7.99 8.24 -1.41
C GLN A 40 6.86 8.44 -0.39
N ASN A 41 5.88 7.51 -0.39
CA ASN A 41 4.78 7.53 0.58
C ASN A 41 3.88 8.77 0.53
N SER A 42 3.93 9.58 -0.55
CA SER A 42 3.07 10.74 -0.75
C SER A 42 1.72 10.35 -1.37
N LEU A 43 0.71 11.20 -1.20
CA LEU A 43 -0.57 11.01 -1.90
C LEU A 43 -0.39 11.13 -3.42
N ALA A 44 0.54 11.96 -3.88
CA ALA A 44 0.89 12.05 -5.30
C ALA A 44 1.43 10.71 -5.82
N SER A 45 2.33 10.03 -5.08
CA SER A 45 2.88 8.75 -5.52
C SER A 45 1.82 7.64 -5.58
N LEU A 46 0.82 7.68 -4.70
CA LEU A 46 -0.32 6.78 -4.73
C LEU A 46 -1.16 7.00 -5.99
N ARG A 47 -1.52 8.26 -6.29
CA ARG A 47 -2.26 8.61 -7.52
C ARG A 47 -1.50 8.22 -8.79
N LYS A 48 -0.18 8.49 -8.81
CA LYS A 48 0.68 8.12 -9.94
C LYS A 48 0.78 6.61 -10.16
N ALA A 49 0.73 5.81 -9.10
CA ALA A 49 0.65 4.35 -9.21
C ALA A 49 -0.66 3.91 -9.91
N ALA A 50 -1.79 4.53 -9.55
CA ALA A 50 -3.07 4.26 -10.21
C ALA A 50 -3.07 4.70 -11.69
N GLU A 51 -2.54 5.89 -12.00
CA GLU A 51 -2.40 6.38 -13.38
C GLU A 51 -1.55 5.42 -14.24
N ALA A 52 -0.49 4.83 -13.66
CA ALA A 52 0.36 3.84 -14.30
C ALA A 52 -0.31 2.45 -14.45
N LYS A 53 -1.51 2.27 -13.90
CA LYS A 53 -2.30 1.03 -13.95
C LYS A 53 -1.53 -0.19 -13.44
N VAL A 54 -0.69 -0.03 -12.42
CA VAL A 54 -0.04 -1.14 -11.73
C VAL A 54 -1.06 -1.87 -10.85
N TYR A 55 -0.77 -3.12 -10.49
CA TYR A 55 -1.65 -3.93 -9.64
C TYR A 55 -1.88 -3.31 -8.27
N GLY A 56 -0.82 -2.77 -7.64
CA GLY A 56 -0.91 -2.22 -6.32
C GLY A 56 0.13 -1.16 -6.02
N ALA A 57 -0.12 -0.40 -4.96
CA ALA A 57 0.84 0.51 -4.35
C ALA A 57 1.12 0.05 -2.92
N GLU A 58 2.38 -0.24 -2.66
CA GLU A 58 2.86 -0.51 -1.31
C GLU A 58 3.21 0.81 -0.62
N PHE A 59 3.01 0.88 0.68
CA PHE A 59 3.32 2.05 1.50
C PHE A 59 3.60 1.65 2.95
N ASP A 60 4.48 2.42 3.59
CA ASP A 60 4.99 2.16 4.93
C ASP A 60 4.26 2.99 5.98
N VAL A 61 3.98 2.41 7.15
CA VAL A 61 3.36 3.14 8.25
C VAL A 61 4.16 3.06 9.55
N GLN A 62 4.10 4.16 10.29
CA GLN A 62 4.69 4.35 11.62
C GLN A 62 3.63 4.91 12.56
N MET A 63 3.75 4.67 13.86
CA MET A 63 2.84 5.25 14.86
C MET A 63 3.58 6.26 15.75
N THR A 64 2.97 7.40 15.97
CA THR A 64 3.44 8.46 16.88
C THR A 64 3.29 8.07 18.34
N ALA A 65 3.88 8.84 19.24
CA ALA A 65 3.80 8.59 20.69
C ALA A 65 2.35 8.69 21.23
N ASP A 66 1.51 9.50 20.59
CA ASP A 66 0.10 9.70 20.92
C ASP A 66 -0.86 8.82 20.12
N GLY A 67 -0.33 7.81 19.40
CA GLY A 67 -1.12 6.76 18.77
C GLY A 67 -1.67 7.09 17.37
N ILE A 68 -1.25 8.19 16.75
CA ILE A 68 -1.63 8.51 15.38
C ILE A 68 -0.72 7.75 14.40
N VAL A 69 -1.31 7.08 13.41
CA VAL A 69 -0.55 6.36 12.38
C VAL A 69 -0.32 7.28 11.19
N VAL A 70 0.95 7.43 10.81
CA VAL A 70 1.41 8.25 9.68
C VAL A 70 2.08 7.38 8.61
N VAL A 71 2.11 7.87 7.37
CA VAL A 71 2.68 7.13 6.24
C VAL A 71 4.11 7.63 5.98
N ASN A 72 5.10 6.86 6.43
CA ASN A 72 6.51 7.17 6.29
C ASN A 72 7.37 5.91 6.44
N HIS A 73 8.40 5.78 5.60
CA HIS A 73 9.32 4.63 5.66
C HIS A 73 10.28 4.71 6.84
N ASP A 74 10.94 5.84 7.00
CA ASP A 74 12.01 6.00 8.00
C ASP A 74 11.42 6.18 9.41
N ASN A 75 12.17 5.76 10.44
CA ASN A 75 11.77 5.94 11.83
C ASN A 75 11.75 7.42 12.26
N THR A 76 12.22 8.31 11.38
CA THR A 76 12.28 9.75 11.60
C THR A 76 11.63 10.49 10.45
N ILE A 77 11.13 11.68 10.74
CA ILE A 77 10.81 12.71 9.75
C ILE A 77 11.70 13.93 10.03
N GLY A 78 12.57 14.26 9.07
CA GLY A 78 13.70 15.15 9.37
C GLY A 78 14.59 14.57 10.48
N SER A 79 14.82 15.32 11.55
CA SER A 79 15.57 14.87 12.73
C SER A 79 14.70 14.29 13.85
N THR A 80 13.37 14.26 13.67
CA THR A 80 12.42 13.91 14.74
C THR A 80 12.03 12.44 14.66
N ALA A 81 12.24 11.68 15.74
CA ALA A 81 11.81 10.29 15.84
C ALA A 81 10.29 10.20 15.98
N ILE A 82 9.61 9.58 14.99
CA ILE A 82 8.14 9.52 14.91
C ILE A 82 7.55 8.86 16.17
N SER A 83 8.10 7.74 16.61
CA SER A 83 7.59 7.00 17.78
C SER A 83 7.77 7.72 19.14
N ARG A 84 8.45 8.86 19.16
CA ARG A 84 8.67 9.67 20.36
C ARG A 84 8.00 11.04 20.29
N ALA A 85 7.51 11.43 19.13
CA ALA A 85 6.82 12.69 18.90
C ALA A 85 5.31 12.50 18.90
N THR A 86 4.55 13.51 19.33
CA THR A 86 3.12 13.58 19.05
C THR A 86 2.89 13.94 17.59
N TYR A 87 1.71 13.60 17.05
CA TYR A 87 1.36 13.99 15.68
C TYR A 87 1.42 15.52 15.48
N GLU A 88 0.96 16.27 16.47
CA GLU A 88 0.98 17.74 16.44
C GLU A 88 2.39 18.31 16.22
N GLN A 89 3.43 17.64 16.74
CA GLN A 89 4.82 18.07 16.57
C GLN A 89 5.39 17.81 15.18
N ILE A 90 4.78 16.90 14.39
CA ILE A 90 5.32 16.47 13.10
C ILE A 90 4.37 16.67 11.92
N LYS A 91 3.11 17.02 12.15
CA LYS A 91 2.05 17.12 11.12
C LYS A 91 2.39 18.02 9.93
N ASP A 92 3.16 19.09 10.18
CA ASP A 92 3.55 20.07 9.15
C ASP A 92 4.86 19.72 8.43
N SER A 93 5.46 18.59 8.78
CA SER A 93 6.67 18.08 8.12
C SER A 93 6.42 17.89 6.63
N LYS A 94 7.41 18.28 5.80
CA LYS A 94 7.30 18.22 4.35
C LYS A 94 8.01 17.00 3.78
N LEU A 95 7.35 16.31 2.87
CA LEU A 95 7.95 15.33 1.99
C LEU A 95 8.76 16.03 0.89
N LYS A 96 9.58 15.27 0.15
CA LYS A 96 10.46 15.82 -0.89
C LYS A 96 9.73 16.57 -2.02
N ASN A 97 8.45 16.28 -2.24
CA ASN A 97 7.60 16.97 -3.23
C ASN A 97 6.81 18.15 -2.65
N GLY A 98 7.02 18.50 -1.38
CA GLY A 98 6.33 19.61 -0.69
C GLY A 98 4.98 19.24 -0.06
N GLU A 99 4.45 18.04 -0.28
CA GLU A 99 3.27 17.56 0.46
C GLU A 99 3.59 17.43 1.96
N THR A 100 2.58 17.60 2.80
CA THR A 100 2.71 17.29 4.24
C THR A 100 2.70 15.80 4.48
N LEU A 101 3.31 15.38 5.60
CA LEU A 101 3.30 13.99 6.07
C LEU A 101 1.85 13.48 6.15
N PRO A 102 1.45 12.47 5.36
CA PRO A 102 0.08 11.97 5.39
C PRO A 102 -0.16 11.11 6.64
N THR A 103 -1.37 11.21 7.21
CA THR A 103 -1.86 10.17 8.14
C THR A 103 -2.30 8.95 7.36
N LEU A 104 -2.35 7.78 8.04
CA LEU A 104 -2.93 6.57 7.45
C LEU A 104 -4.37 6.81 7.01
N GLN A 105 -5.16 7.51 7.82
CA GLN A 105 -6.55 7.84 7.46
C GLN A 105 -6.63 8.58 6.13
N ALA A 106 -5.88 9.68 5.97
CA ALA A 106 -5.87 10.45 4.72
C ALA A 106 -5.39 9.62 3.52
N TYR A 107 -4.41 8.73 3.74
CA TYR A 107 -3.90 7.86 2.69
C TYR A 107 -4.93 6.81 2.24
N LEU A 108 -5.64 6.20 3.18
CA LEU A 108 -6.72 5.25 2.90
C LEU A 108 -7.94 5.93 2.25
N GLU A 109 -8.30 7.14 2.70
CA GLU A 109 -9.36 7.95 2.08
C GLU A 109 -9.06 8.26 0.61
N GLU A 110 -7.81 8.57 0.29
CA GLU A 110 -7.38 8.75 -1.10
C GLU A 110 -7.40 7.42 -1.87
N GLY A 111 -6.88 6.36 -1.27
CA GLY A 111 -6.86 5.03 -1.88
C GLY A 111 -8.24 4.49 -2.23
N ARG A 112 -9.27 4.76 -1.41
CA ARG A 112 -10.66 4.35 -1.70
C ARG A 112 -11.22 4.92 -3.00
N LYS A 113 -10.70 6.03 -3.49
CA LYS A 113 -11.08 6.64 -4.75
C LYS A 113 -10.48 5.91 -5.96
N LEU A 114 -9.40 5.14 -5.73
CA LEU A 114 -8.59 4.47 -6.74
C LEU A 114 -8.96 2.98 -6.82
N LYS A 115 -10.17 2.68 -7.29
CA LYS A 115 -10.84 1.38 -7.18
C LYS A 115 -10.08 0.18 -7.77
N ASP A 116 -9.25 0.42 -8.79
CA ASP A 116 -8.49 -0.63 -9.48
C ASP A 116 -7.07 -0.82 -8.92
N LEU A 117 -6.72 -0.08 -7.86
CA LEU A 117 -5.39 -0.15 -7.24
C LEU A 117 -5.46 -0.87 -5.90
N GLN A 118 -4.74 -1.99 -5.77
CA GLN A 118 -4.59 -2.69 -4.50
C GLN A 118 -3.69 -1.88 -3.55
N LEU A 119 -4.15 -1.62 -2.33
CA LEU A 119 -3.34 -1.02 -1.27
C LEU A 119 -2.60 -2.11 -0.49
N ILE A 120 -1.27 -1.97 -0.35
CA ILE A 120 -0.41 -2.93 0.32
C ILE A 120 0.34 -2.20 1.42
N LEU A 121 -0.08 -2.42 2.67
CA LEU A 121 0.44 -1.73 3.84
C LEU A 121 1.55 -2.52 4.51
N GLU A 122 2.72 -1.90 4.70
CA GLU A 122 3.82 -2.41 5.51
C GLU A 122 3.85 -1.70 6.87
N ILE A 123 3.77 -2.47 7.96
CA ILE A 123 3.95 -1.94 9.32
C ILE A 123 5.43 -1.97 9.66
N LYS A 124 6.04 -0.79 9.80
CA LYS A 124 7.45 -0.69 10.18
C LYS A 124 7.65 -1.03 11.64
N LYS A 125 8.85 -1.51 11.97
CA LYS A 125 9.24 -1.81 13.34
C LYS A 125 9.06 -0.59 14.24
N ASN A 126 8.33 -0.77 15.32
CA ASN A 126 8.02 0.28 16.28
C ASN A 126 9.01 0.29 17.47
N LYS A 127 8.85 1.26 18.38
CA LYS A 127 9.71 1.52 19.53
C LYS A 127 9.94 0.29 20.41
N ASN A 128 8.87 -0.45 20.69
CA ASN A 128 8.87 -1.69 21.46
C ASN A 128 7.64 -2.54 21.09
N LYS A 129 7.56 -3.75 21.64
CA LYS A 129 6.49 -4.71 21.35
C LYS A 129 5.09 -4.16 21.68
N GLU A 130 4.95 -3.46 22.78
CA GLU A 130 3.66 -2.88 23.20
C GLU A 130 3.16 -1.82 22.22
N HIS A 131 4.05 -0.91 21.82
CA HIS A 131 3.75 0.12 20.81
C HIS A 131 3.43 -0.49 19.43
N GLU A 132 4.11 -1.58 19.07
CA GLU A 132 3.84 -2.32 17.84
C GLU A 132 2.46 -2.99 17.88
N ASP A 133 2.12 -3.67 18.98
CA ASP A 133 0.81 -4.29 19.16
C ASP A 133 -0.33 -3.25 19.14
N GLN A 134 -0.09 -2.07 19.70
CA GLN A 134 -1.03 -0.95 19.62
C GLN A 134 -1.18 -0.43 18.19
N ALA A 135 -0.06 -0.26 17.45
CA ALA A 135 -0.10 0.15 16.05
C ALA A 135 -0.93 -0.82 15.21
N VAL A 136 -0.68 -2.13 15.34
CA VAL A 136 -1.44 -3.18 14.65
C VAL A 136 -2.94 -3.08 14.95
N LYS A 137 -3.32 -2.97 16.23
CA LYS A 137 -4.73 -2.84 16.65
C LYS A 137 -5.39 -1.60 16.05
N THR A 138 -4.70 -0.45 16.09
CA THR A 138 -5.18 0.83 15.55
C THR A 138 -5.39 0.73 14.03
N ILE A 139 -4.41 0.18 13.30
CA ILE A 139 -4.47 0.01 11.84
C ILE A 139 -5.62 -0.92 11.46
N VAL A 140 -5.70 -2.10 12.08
CA VAL A 140 -6.76 -3.09 11.79
C VAL A 140 -8.14 -2.52 12.06
N LYS A 141 -8.29 -1.79 13.18
CA LYS A 141 -9.57 -1.12 13.50
C LYS A 141 -9.91 -0.09 12.42
N MET A 142 -8.97 0.78 12.03
CA MET A 142 -9.20 1.83 11.03
C MET A 142 -9.62 1.23 9.68
N VAL A 143 -8.91 0.20 9.19
CA VAL A 143 -9.21 -0.47 7.91
C VAL A 143 -10.62 -1.07 7.95
N LYS A 144 -11.00 -1.75 9.05
CA LYS A 144 -12.35 -2.31 9.22
C LYS A 144 -13.43 -1.24 9.29
N ASP A 145 -13.22 -0.18 10.06
CA ASP A 145 -14.20 0.92 10.21
C ASP A 145 -14.43 1.63 8.86
N MET A 146 -13.42 1.67 8.01
CA MET A 146 -13.51 2.22 6.66
C MET A 146 -14.12 1.24 5.63
N GLY A 147 -14.38 -0.01 6.00
CA GLY A 147 -14.93 -1.04 5.10
C GLY A 147 -13.96 -1.46 3.98
N MET A 148 -12.67 -1.53 4.31
CA MET A 148 -11.59 -1.90 3.40
C MET A 148 -10.99 -3.24 3.77
#